data_09037379c2bea98fa1f2e6d70620f8eb
#
_entry.id   09037379c2bea98fa1f2e6d70620f8eb
#
_cell.length_a   1.000
_cell.length_b   1.000
_cell.length_c   1.000
_cell.angle_alpha   90.00
_cell.angle_beta   90.00
_cell.angle_gamma   90.00
#
_symmetry.space_group_name_H-M   'P 1'
#
loop_
_entity.id
_entity.type
_entity.pdbx_description
1 polymer ?
#
loop_
_entity_poly.entity_id
_entity_poly.type
_entity_poly.pdbx_seq_one_letter_code
_entity_poly.pdbx_strand_id
1 'polypeptide(L)'
;MARSCRSCRSVAIRATARGQQVGDYLSATRGTVSQTLKALHRKGLIRERRSETDKRSFSYEPTPEGIALVSVGDGLSKALSQLSAEDAENFADQLTHLISGLLQERDGRSFGVCRTCFHHEARGKTGFCTLLRVELGEEERDQLCHEHKEAKAA
;
A
#
# COMPACT_ATOMS: atom_id res chain seq x y z
N MET A 1 -8.31 -19.54 15.22
CA MET A 1 -8.84 -19.14 13.90
C MET A 1 -8.49 -17.67 13.70
N ALA A 2 -7.39 -17.37 13.02
CA ALA A 2 -6.95 -16.02 12.74
C ALA A 2 -7.93 -15.38 11.73
N ARG A 3 -8.66 -14.36 12.15
CA ARG A 3 -9.45 -13.53 11.22
C ARG A 3 -8.48 -12.67 10.45
N SER A 4 -8.16 -13.09 9.25
CA SER A 4 -7.37 -12.35 8.28
C SER A 4 -7.82 -10.88 8.20
N CYS A 5 -6.93 -9.96 8.51
CA CYS A 5 -7.15 -8.52 8.37
C CYS A 5 -7.49 -8.18 6.93
N ARG A 6 -8.78 -7.89 6.64
CA ARG A 6 -9.24 -7.54 5.28
C ARG A 6 -8.80 -6.14 4.84
N SER A 7 -8.46 -5.28 5.78
CA SER A 7 -8.05 -3.90 5.51
C SER A 7 -6.56 -3.78 5.20
N CYS A 8 -5.71 -4.52 5.92
CA CYS A 8 -4.26 -4.47 5.68
C CYS A 8 -3.79 -5.18 4.40
N ARG A 9 -4.62 -6.06 3.80
CA ARG A 9 -4.28 -6.77 2.55
C ARG A 9 -4.44 -5.95 1.27
N SER A 10 -4.74 -4.69 1.36
CA SER A 10 -5.39 -4.01 0.24
C SER A 10 -4.50 -3.15 -0.65
N VAL A 11 -3.21 -3.01 -0.41
CA VAL A 11 -2.36 -2.15 -1.28
C VAL A 11 -0.94 -2.68 -1.52
N ALA A 12 -0.60 -3.89 -1.17
CA ALA A 12 0.66 -4.48 -1.64
C ALA A 12 0.52 -4.97 -3.10
N ILE A 13 1.60 -4.98 -3.84
CA ILE A 13 1.67 -5.46 -5.25
C ILE A 13 1.12 -6.88 -5.44
N ARG A 14 0.89 -7.63 -4.35
CA ARG A 14 0.28 -8.98 -4.32
C ARG A 14 -1.07 -9.03 -3.62
N ALA A 15 -1.60 -7.91 -3.15
CA ALA A 15 -2.85 -7.87 -2.41
C ALA A 15 -3.99 -7.32 -3.27
N THR A 16 -5.21 -7.68 -2.91
CA THR A 16 -6.42 -7.16 -3.57
C THR A 16 -6.73 -5.75 -3.08
N ALA A 17 -6.92 -4.80 -3.99
CA ALA A 17 -7.31 -3.43 -3.69
C ALA A 17 -8.73 -3.13 -4.20
N ARG A 18 -9.50 -2.36 -3.42
CA ARG A 18 -10.78 -1.81 -3.89
C ARG A 18 -10.53 -0.51 -4.64
N GLY A 19 -11.36 -0.21 -5.64
CA GLY A 19 -11.23 1.00 -6.44
C GLY A 19 -11.20 2.29 -5.61
N GLN A 20 -11.95 2.35 -4.50
CA GLN A 20 -11.92 3.49 -3.59
C GLN A 20 -10.54 3.65 -2.93
N GLN A 21 -9.94 2.59 -2.43
CA GLN A 21 -8.62 2.61 -1.81
C GLN A 21 -7.52 3.06 -2.79
N VAL A 22 -7.64 2.62 -4.05
CA VAL A 22 -6.75 3.09 -5.13
C VAL A 22 -6.94 4.58 -5.37
N GLY A 23 -8.19 5.07 -5.37
CA GLY A 23 -8.50 6.48 -5.53
C GLY A 23 -7.93 7.34 -4.40
N ASP A 24 -8.12 6.91 -3.17
CA ASP A 24 -7.60 7.59 -1.99
C ASP A 24 -6.05 7.64 -2.02
N TYR A 25 -5.41 6.51 -2.38
CA TYR A 25 -3.95 6.44 -2.50
C TYR A 25 -3.37 7.35 -3.58
N LEU A 26 -4.01 7.37 -4.76
CA LEU A 26 -3.55 8.17 -5.91
C LEU A 26 -4.08 9.61 -5.88
N SER A 27 -4.88 10.00 -4.90
CA SER A 27 -5.59 11.28 -4.86
C SER A 27 -6.38 11.54 -6.17
N ALA A 28 -6.97 10.48 -6.72
CA ALA A 28 -7.63 10.49 -8.02
C ALA A 28 -9.16 10.39 -7.88
N THR A 29 -9.88 11.00 -8.81
CA THR A 29 -11.35 10.93 -8.81
C THR A 29 -11.85 9.50 -9.06
N ARG A 30 -13.03 9.17 -8.52
CA ARG A 30 -13.67 7.85 -8.72
C ARG A 30 -13.81 7.51 -10.21
N GLY A 31 -14.12 8.50 -11.06
CA GLY A 31 -14.25 8.32 -12.51
C GLY A 31 -12.92 7.91 -13.14
N THR A 32 -11.85 8.65 -12.84
CA THR A 32 -10.49 8.36 -13.32
C THR A 32 -10.05 6.95 -12.92
N VAL A 33 -10.21 6.61 -11.63
CA VAL A 33 -9.84 5.29 -11.12
C VAL A 33 -10.62 4.18 -11.82
N SER A 34 -11.94 4.34 -11.96
CA SER A 34 -12.79 3.34 -12.64
C SER A 34 -12.35 3.11 -14.08
N GLN A 35 -12.06 4.17 -14.83
CA GLN A 35 -11.59 4.07 -16.21
C GLN A 35 -10.21 3.39 -16.30
N THR A 36 -9.29 3.77 -15.41
CA THR A 36 -7.94 3.18 -15.35
C THR A 36 -8.01 1.69 -15.03
N LEU A 37 -8.78 1.29 -14.01
CA LEU A 37 -8.93 -0.12 -13.65
C LEU A 37 -9.56 -0.94 -14.78
N LYS A 38 -10.59 -0.40 -15.46
CA LYS A 38 -11.17 -1.05 -16.64
C LYS A 38 -10.16 -1.21 -17.79
N ALA A 39 -9.31 -0.20 -18.00
CA ALA A 39 -8.26 -0.26 -19.02
C ALA A 39 -7.19 -1.31 -18.69
N LEU A 40 -6.74 -1.38 -17.43
CA LEU A 40 -5.79 -2.38 -16.97
C LEU A 40 -6.37 -3.79 -17.04
N HIS A 41 -7.62 -3.97 -16.64
CA HIS A 41 -8.34 -5.25 -16.76
C HIS A 41 -8.44 -5.72 -18.21
N ARG A 42 -8.82 -4.81 -19.13
CA ARG A 42 -8.90 -5.12 -20.58
C ARG A 42 -7.55 -5.50 -21.17
N LYS A 43 -6.45 -4.94 -20.64
CA LYS A 43 -5.07 -5.30 -21.02
C LYS A 43 -4.59 -6.60 -20.37
N GLY A 44 -5.38 -7.24 -19.52
CA GLY A 44 -5.00 -8.45 -18.81
C GLY A 44 -3.97 -8.25 -17.69
N LEU A 45 -3.70 -7.00 -17.28
CA LEU A 45 -2.69 -6.69 -16.25
C LEU A 45 -3.22 -6.83 -14.83
N ILE A 46 -4.54 -6.76 -14.66
CA ILE A 46 -5.25 -7.00 -13.39
C ILE A 46 -6.47 -7.87 -13.66
N ARG A 47 -6.92 -8.58 -12.63
CA ARG A 47 -8.18 -9.33 -12.65
C ARG A 47 -9.10 -8.86 -11.54
N GLU A 48 -10.40 -8.90 -11.79
CA GLU A 48 -11.44 -8.65 -10.80
C GLU A 48 -11.64 -9.87 -9.91
N ARG A 49 -11.79 -9.63 -8.63
CA ARG A 49 -12.18 -10.64 -7.66
C ARG A 49 -13.44 -10.19 -6.93
N ARG A 50 -14.49 -10.97 -7.06
CA ARG A 50 -15.72 -10.70 -6.34
C ARG A 50 -15.56 -11.05 -4.86
N SER A 51 -16.08 -10.22 -3.97
CA SER A 51 -16.06 -10.52 -2.53
C SER A 51 -17.01 -11.69 -2.24
N GLU A 52 -16.55 -12.67 -1.47
CA GLU A 52 -17.37 -13.80 -1.04
C GLU A 52 -18.47 -13.38 -0.03
N THR A 53 -18.21 -12.29 0.71
CA THR A 53 -19.09 -11.80 1.77
C THR A 53 -20.00 -10.66 1.33
N ASP A 54 -19.63 -9.92 0.30
CA ASP A 54 -20.42 -8.84 -0.27
C ASP A 54 -20.35 -8.90 -1.79
N LYS A 55 -21.35 -9.51 -2.39
CA LYS A 55 -21.43 -9.70 -3.85
C LYS A 55 -21.46 -8.41 -4.68
N ARG A 56 -21.67 -7.26 -4.04
CA ARG A 56 -21.60 -5.92 -4.68
C ARG A 56 -20.22 -5.31 -4.64
N SER A 57 -19.30 -5.90 -3.89
CA SER A 57 -17.94 -5.40 -3.73
C SER A 57 -16.97 -6.19 -4.59
N PHE A 58 -16.19 -5.45 -5.37
CA PHE A 58 -15.11 -5.97 -6.21
C PHE A 58 -13.77 -5.51 -5.66
N SER A 59 -12.78 -6.37 -5.75
CA SER A 59 -11.37 -6.06 -5.55
C SER A 59 -10.60 -6.44 -6.80
N TYR A 60 -9.44 -5.83 -6.96
CA TYR A 60 -8.55 -6.06 -8.09
C TYR A 60 -7.23 -6.63 -7.59
N GLU A 61 -6.69 -7.59 -8.32
CA GLU A 61 -5.36 -8.13 -8.04
C GLU A 61 -4.54 -8.16 -9.33
N PRO A 62 -3.22 -7.94 -9.28
CA PRO A 62 -2.38 -8.00 -10.46
C PRO A 62 -2.32 -9.44 -10.99
N THR A 63 -2.23 -9.58 -12.31
CA THR A 63 -1.91 -10.84 -12.96
C THR A 63 -0.39 -11.06 -12.99
N PRO A 64 0.10 -12.27 -13.32
CA PRO A 64 1.54 -12.49 -13.53
C PRO A 64 2.14 -11.52 -14.54
N GLU A 65 1.41 -11.21 -15.62
CA GLU A 65 1.80 -10.23 -16.64
C GLU A 65 1.88 -8.82 -16.08
N GLY A 66 0.90 -8.43 -15.23
CA GLY A 66 0.90 -7.16 -14.53
C GLY A 66 2.09 -7.01 -13.57
N ILE A 67 2.43 -8.08 -12.83
CA ILE A 67 3.59 -8.11 -11.95
C ILE A 67 4.89 -7.99 -12.78
N ALA A 68 5.01 -8.76 -13.85
CA ALA A 68 6.16 -8.72 -14.73
C ALA A 68 6.40 -7.32 -15.30
N LEU A 69 5.33 -6.62 -15.70
CA LEU A 69 5.42 -5.26 -16.23
C LEU A 69 6.01 -4.27 -15.21
N VAL A 70 5.62 -4.37 -13.95
CA VAL A 70 6.15 -3.50 -12.88
C VAL A 70 7.59 -3.85 -12.54
N SER A 71 7.99 -5.11 -12.69
CA SER A 71 9.34 -5.58 -12.42
C SER A 71 10.35 -5.19 -13.52
N VAL A 72 9.86 -4.84 -14.73
CA VAL A 72 10.71 -4.42 -15.85
C VAL A 72 11.03 -2.94 -15.74
N GLY A 73 12.17 -2.63 -15.13
CA GLY A 73 12.85 -1.37 -15.36
C GLY A 73 12.30 -0.19 -14.60
N ASP A 74 12.44 -0.24 -13.30
CA ASP A 74 12.36 0.96 -12.50
C ASP A 74 13.67 1.75 -12.61
N GLY A 75 13.71 2.69 -13.57
CA GLY A 75 14.83 3.60 -13.75
C GLY A 75 15.15 4.37 -12.46
N LEU A 76 14.15 4.62 -11.61
CA LEU A 76 14.31 5.27 -10.33
C LEU A 76 15.06 4.37 -9.34
N SER A 77 14.67 3.11 -9.18
CA SER A 77 15.39 2.15 -8.32
C SER A 77 16.85 1.97 -8.77
N LYS A 78 17.09 1.95 -10.07
CA LYS A 78 18.43 1.89 -10.63
C LYS A 78 19.24 3.15 -10.33
N ALA A 79 18.63 4.33 -10.42
CA ALA A 79 19.28 5.60 -10.05
C ALA A 79 19.55 5.65 -8.53
N LEU A 80 18.58 5.26 -7.69
CA LEU A 80 18.72 5.23 -6.25
C LEU A 80 19.81 4.23 -5.78
N SER A 81 19.98 3.11 -6.48
CA SER A 81 21.04 2.14 -6.16
C SER A 81 22.46 2.66 -6.40
N GLN A 82 22.62 3.82 -7.03
CA GLN A 82 23.89 4.52 -7.25
C GLN A 82 24.27 5.42 -6.07
N LEU A 83 23.32 5.73 -5.17
CA LEU A 83 23.59 6.52 -3.98
C LEU A 83 24.39 5.72 -2.96
N SER A 84 25.20 6.40 -2.17
CA SER A 84 25.76 5.80 -0.95
C SER A 84 24.63 5.45 0.03
N ALA A 85 24.87 4.56 0.98
CA ALA A 85 23.86 4.22 2.00
C ALA A 85 23.43 5.47 2.79
N GLU A 86 24.37 6.35 3.14
CA GLU A 86 24.14 7.60 3.88
C GLU A 86 23.29 8.57 3.05
N ASP A 87 23.61 8.77 1.76
CA ASP A 87 22.83 9.65 0.89
C ASP A 87 21.41 9.13 0.65
N ALA A 88 21.25 7.81 0.52
CA ALA A 88 19.96 7.19 0.36
C ALA A 88 19.06 7.35 1.60
N GLU A 89 19.66 7.22 2.80
CA GLU A 89 18.96 7.42 4.08
C GLU A 89 18.55 8.88 4.25
N ASN A 90 19.47 9.83 4.04
CA ASN A 90 19.18 11.26 4.07
C ASN A 90 18.10 11.67 3.07
N PHE A 91 18.13 11.12 1.86
CA PHE A 91 17.11 11.38 0.84
C PHE A 91 15.73 10.83 1.25
N ALA A 92 15.70 9.63 1.81
CA ALA A 92 14.47 9.02 2.31
C ALA A 92 13.84 9.85 3.44
N ASP A 93 14.64 10.36 4.37
CA ASP A 93 14.18 11.22 5.47
C ASP A 93 13.61 12.54 4.96
N GLN A 94 14.33 13.22 4.06
CA GLN A 94 13.88 14.48 3.47
C GLN A 94 12.57 14.29 2.68
N LEU A 95 12.46 13.22 1.91
CA LEU A 95 11.26 12.90 1.15
C LEU A 95 10.08 12.59 2.07
N THR A 96 10.33 11.86 3.16
CA THR A 96 9.32 11.57 4.19
C THR A 96 8.81 12.85 4.83
N HIS A 97 9.69 13.75 5.23
CA HIS A 97 9.32 15.06 5.77
C HIS A 97 8.47 15.89 4.80
N LEU A 98 8.87 15.94 3.53
CA LEU A 98 8.14 16.69 2.50
C LEU A 98 6.73 16.12 2.29
N ILE A 99 6.62 14.78 2.15
CA ILE A 99 5.33 14.11 1.94
C ILE A 99 4.43 14.28 3.17
N SER A 100 4.96 14.12 4.38
CA SER A 100 4.20 14.30 5.62
C SER A 100 3.65 15.73 5.74
N GLY A 101 4.44 16.75 5.40
CA GLY A 101 3.99 18.14 5.37
C GLY A 101 2.84 18.37 4.37
N LEU A 102 2.98 17.85 3.15
CA LEU A 102 1.94 17.95 2.12
C LEU A 102 0.64 17.22 2.50
N LEU A 103 0.74 16.08 3.20
CA LEU A 103 -0.42 15.34 3.68
C LEU A 103 -1.14 16.10 4.79
N GLN A 104 -0.42 16.74 5.70
CA GLN A 104 -1.00 17.55 6.78
C GLN A 104 -1.79 18.75 6.24
N GLU A 105 -1.26 19.46 5.24
CA GLU A 105 -1.95 20.59 4.61
C GLU A 105 -3.25 20.22 3.89
N ARG A 106 -3.41 18.96 3.52
CA ARG A 106 -4.54 18.48 2.73
C ARG A 106 -5.57 17.70 3.54
N ASP A 107 -5.49 17.68 4.87
CA ASP A 107 -6.26 16.76 5.73
C ASP A 107 -6.24 15.31 5.20
N GLY A 108 -5.18 14.98 4.46
CA GLY A 108 -5.03 13.73 3.76
C GLY A 108 -4.72 12.59 4.72
N ARG A 109 -5.26 11.42 4.40
CA ARG A 109 -4.87 10.19 5.09
C ARG A 109 -3.43 9.83 4.73
N SER A 110 -2.63 9.53 5.72
CA SER A 110 -1.31 8.97 5.46
C SER A 110 -1.46 7.52 4.99
N PHE A 111 -0.68 7.17 3.98
CA PHE A 111 -0.46 5.79 3.59
C PHE A 111 0.96 5.44 4.00
N GLY A 112 1.12 4.39 4.74
CA GLY A 112 2.44 3.98 5.19
C GLY A 112 2.52 2.48 5.36
N VAL A 113 3.74 2.01 5.54
CA VAL A 113 4.03 0.61 5.76
C VAL A 113 3.56 0.23 7.16
N CYS A 114 2.94 -0.94 7.31
CA CYS A 114 2.33 -1.35 8.57
C CYS A 114 3.30 -1.30 9.76
N ARG A 115 4.57 -1.66 9.55
CA ARG A 115 5.61 -1.62 10.59
C ARG A 115 5.92 -0.23 11.16
N THR A 116 5.63 0.85 10.41
CA THR A 116 5.83 2.24 10.85
C THR A 116 4.56 2.87 11.44
N CYS A 117 3.47 2.09 11.54
CA CYS A 117 2.19 2.56 12.00
C CYS A 117 2.14 2.64 13.53
N PHE A 118 1.49 3.67 14.06
CA PHE A 118 1.20 3.82 15.50
C PHE A 118 0.48 2.60 16.11
N HIS A 119 -0.33 1.91 15.30
CA HIS A 119 -1.09 0.74 15.73
C HIS A 119 -0.32 -0.58 15.59
N HIS A 120 0.96 -0.54 15.20
CA HIS A 120 1.78 -1.73 15.05
C HIS A 120 2.57 -2.02 16.33
N GLU A 121 2.38 -3.21 16.87
CA GLU A 121 3.22 -3.78 17.93
C GLU A 121 4.15 -4.83 17.31
N ALA A 122 5.46 -4.64 17.45
CA ALA A 122 6.45 -5.61 16.97
C ALA A 122 6.47 -6.86 17.88
N ARG A 123 6.43 -8.05 17.29
CA ARG A 123 6.49 -9.35 17.97
C ARG A 123 7.54 -10.23 17.30
N GLY A 124 8.80 -9.85 17.46
CA GLY A 124 9.91 -10.52 16.77
C GLY A 124 9.81 -10.34 15.25
N LYS A 125 9.71 -11.44 14.50
CA LYS A 125 9.55 -11.43 13.05
C LYS A 125 8.11 -11.12 12.59
N THR A 126 7.14 -11.17 13.49
CA THR A 126 5.74 -10.88 13.24
C THR A 126 5.34 -9.56 13.88
N GLY A 127 4.08 -9.16 13.76
CA GLY A 127 3.54 -7.98 14.41
C GLY A 127 2.09 -8.18 14.82
N PHE A 128 1.55 -7.22 15.54
CA PHE A 128 0.15 -7.16 15.91
C PHE A 128 -0.42 -5.78 15.60
N CYS A 129 -1.57 -5.73 14.95
CA CYS A 129 -2.29 -4.48 14.71
C CYS A 129 -3.30 -4.25 15.84
N THR A 130 -3.08 -3.25 16.69
CA THR A 130 -3.97 -2.93 17.83
C THR A 130 -5.31 -2.36 17.38
N LEU A 131 -5.35 -1.66 16.24
CA LEU A 131 -6.59 -1.13 15.68
C LEU A 131 -7.54 -2.24 15.21
N LEU A 132 -7.00 -3.20 14.47
CA LEU A 132 -7.77 -4.30 13.86
C LEU A 132 -7.79 -5.56 14.71
N ARG A 133 -6.96 -5.59 15.77
CA ARG A 133 -6.80 -6.73 16.70
C ARG A 133 -6.47 -8.03 15.98
N VAL A 134 -5.47 -7.97 15.08
CA VAL A 134 -5.03 -9.11 14.28
C VAL A 134 -3.52 -9.28 14.34
N GLU A 135 -3.09 -10.54 14.29
CA GLU A 135 -1.68 -10.88 14.07
C GLU A 135 -1.30 -10.57 12.62
N LEU A 136 -0.09 -10.06 12.44
CA LEU A 136 0.50 -9.70 11.16
C LEU A 136 1.68 -10.63 10.89
N GLY A 137 1.64 -11.32 9.76
CA GLY A 137 2.79 -12.10 9.27
C GLY A 137 3.96 -11.21 8.87
N GLU A 138 5.13 -11.83 8.66
CA GLU A 138 6.36 -11.12 8.28
C GLU A 138 6.15 -10.27 7.02
N GLU A 139 5.53 -10.82 5.98
CA GLU A 139 5.24 -10.09 4.73
C GLU A 139 4.14 -9.03 4.89
N GLU A 140 3.21 -9.20 5.84
CA GLU A 140 2.11 -8.26 6.05
C GLU A 140 2.56 -6.97 6.74
N ARG A 141 3.68 -6.99 7.47
CA ARG A 141 4.27 -5.82 8.12
C ARG A 141 4.80 -4.80 7.11
N ASP A 142 5.22 -5.27 5.94
CA ASP A 142 5.81 -4.44 4.89
C ASP A 142 4.78 -4.00 3.82
N GLN A 143 3.51 -4.29 4.05
CA GLN A 143 2.43 -3.86 3.17
C GLN A 143 1.96 -2.44 3.50
N LEU A 144 1.59 -1.69 2.45
CA LEU A 144 0.94 -0.40 2.60
C LEU A 144 -0.43 -0.57 3.28
N CYS A 145 -0.69 0.24 4.28
CA CYS A 145 -1.92 0.23 5.04
C CYS A 145 -2.73 1.50 4.79
N HIS A 146 -4.01 1.32 4.45
CA HIS A 146 -4.97 2.41 4.28
C HIS A 146 -5.34 3.08 5.63
N GLU A 147 -5.28 2.33 6.73
CA GLU A 147 -5.55 2.81 8.09
C GLU A 147 -4.25 3.24 8.80
N HIS A 148 -3.19 3.50 8.03
CA HIS A 148 -1.92 3.92 8.60
C HIS A 148 -2.06 5.22 9.38
N LYS A 149 -1.42 5.26 10.54
CA LYS A 149 -1.25 6.46 11.36
C LYS A 149 0.22 6.53 11.76
N GLU A 150 0.85 7.64 11.48
CA GLU A 150 2.25 7.82 11.87
C GLU A 150 2.43 7.67 13.38
N ALA A 151 3.44 6.91 13.78
CA ALA A 151 3.90 6.91 15.16
C ALA A 151 4.50 8.30 15.42
N LYS A 152 4.00 9.01 16.44
CA LYS A 152 4.64 10.28 16.83
C LYS A 152 6.10 9.99 17.17
N ALA A 153 7.01 10.72 16.53
CA ALA A 153 8.41 10.73 16.95
C ALA A 153 8.45 11.08 18.44
N ALA A 154 9.12 10.23 19.21
CA ALA A 154 9.33 10.43 20.66
C ALA A 154 10.30 11.57 20.89
#